data_876121245332f3570d56ee01c9681961
#
_entry.id   876121245332f3570d56ee01c9681961
#
_cell.length_a   1.000
_cell.length_b   1.000
_cell.length_c   1.000
_cell.angle_alpha   90.00
_cell.angle_beta   90.00
_cell.angle_gamma   90.00
#
_symmetry.space_group_name_H-M   'P 1'
#
loop_
_entity.id
_entity.type
_entity.pdbx_description
1 polymer ?
#
loop_
_entity_poly.entity_id
_entity_poly.type
_entity_poly.pdbx_seq_one_letter_code
_entity_poly.pdbx_strand_id
1 'polypeptide(L)'
;TAYFEPTLDYVIVKIPRWNFEKFEGADTRLGIQMKAVGEVMGIGRSFQEALHKAAQSLEIKRNGLGADGRGLTDHDTILHKLEYASSDRLFVIYDAIQMGIPLRTIYDITKIDMWFLKEIEDLARVQSEIEKHNLNSLPKELIQEAKMKGFADRQIAHMVNALESEVHTKRTDLGINRVWKLVDTCAAEFPAQTPYYYSTFEMPHTTVDGVEMIENESVVTEREKIVVLGSGPNRIGQGIEFDYSCVHGVLAAREEGYETIMINCNPETVSTDFDTAD
;
A
#
# COMPACT_ATOMS: atom_id res chain seq x y z
N THR A 1 14.55 -6.47 26.10
CA THR A 1 15.79 -6.54 26.89
C THR A 1 16.90 -5.72 26.25
N ALA A 2 17.88 -5.26 27.05
CA ALA A 2 18.95 -4.38 26.55
C ALA A 2 19.94 -5.08 25.57
N TYR A 3 19.88 -6.39 25.47
CA TYR A 3 20.75 -7.20 24.60
C TYR A 3 20.02 -7.85 23.42
N PHE A 4 18.71 -7.64 23.32
CA PHE A 4 17.93 -8.17 22.23
C PHE A 4 17.97 -7.22 21.03
N GLU A 5 18.34 -7.73 19.86
CA GLU A 5 18.26 -6.96 18.61
C GLU A 5 16.90 -7.26 17.95
N PRO A 6 16.03 -6.26 17.77
CA PRO A 6 14.74 -6.46 17.15
C PRO A 6 14.89 -6.99 15.72
N THR A 7 14.15 -8.02 15.37
CA THR A 7 14.09 -8.56 14.01
C THR A 7 12.69 -8.35 13.45
N LEU A 8 12.57 -7.45 12.46
CA LEU A 8 11.31 -7.16 11.78
C LEU A 8 11.41 -7.65 10.34
N ASP A 9 10.38 -8.31 9.88
CA ASP A 9 10.28 -8.84 8.54
C ASP A 9 9.25 -8.09 7.67
N TYR A 10 8.78 -6.95 8.13
CA TYR A 10 7.86 -6.06 7.43
C TYR A 10 8.28 -4.59 7.53
N VAL A 11 7.74 -3.79 6.62
CA VAL A 11 7.94 -2.34 6.58
C VAL A 11 6.57 -1.64 6.69
N ILE A 12 6.52 -0.59 7.50
CA ILE A 12 5.35 0.28 7.60
C ILE A 12 5.66 1.63 6.97
N VAL A 13 4.78 2.08 6.08
CA VAL A 13 4.79 3.44 5.54
C VAL A 13 3.50 4.14 5.93
N LYS A 14 3.61 5.29 6.57
CA LYS A 14 2.51 6.18 6.89
C LYS A 14 2.56 7.41 6.00
N ILE A 15 1.45 7.76 5.36
CA ILE A 15 1.33 8.96 4.55
C ILE A 15 0.21 9.83 5.12
N PRO A 16 0.48 11.12 5.42
CA PRO A 16 -0.57 12.04 5.86
C PRO A 16 -1.66 12.21 4.80
N ARG A 17 -2.91 12.35 5.25
CA ARG A 17 -4.04 12.71 4.40
C ARG A 17 -4.38 14.19 4.60
N TRP A 18 -4.46 14.92 3.50
CA TRP A 18 -4.91 16.32 3.45
C TRP A 18 -6.22 16.40 2.69
N ASN A 19 -7.14 17.24 3.16
CA ASN A 19 -8.45 17.47 2.55
C ASN A 19 -8.52 18.84 1.85
N PHE A 20 -7.43 19.28 1.25
CA PHE A 20 -7.39 20.58 0.56
C PHE A 20 -8.46 20.72 -0.53
N GLU A 21 -8.84 19.60 -1.15
CA GLU A 21 -9.90 19.57 -2.17
C GLU A 21 -11.28 19.96 -1.65
N LYS A 22 -11.48 19.99 -0.33
CA LYS A 22 -12.74 20.42 0.32
C LYS A 22 -12.77 21.90 0.67
N PHE A 23 -11.64 22.60 0.57
CA PHE A 23 -11.49 23.98 1.02
C PHE A 23 -10.92 24.81 -0.13
N GLU A 24 -11.80 25.44 -0.90
CA GLU A 24 -11.40 26.33 -1.99
C GLU A 24 -10.56 27.50 -1.45
N GLY A 25 -9.43 27.79 -2.12
CA GLY A 25 -8.50 28.84 -1.70
C GLY A 25 -7.57 28.51 -0.52
N ALA A 26 -7.60 27.27 -0.02
CA ALA A 26 -6.67 26.86 1.03
C ALA A 26 -5.23 26.86 0.53
N ASP A 27 -4.30 27.31 1.39
CA ASP A 27 -2.87 27.22 1.14
C ASP A 27 -2.41 25.75 1.24
N THR A 28 -2.08 25.14 0.09
CA THR A 28 -1.67 23.75 -0.01
C THR A 28 -0.18 23.51 0.26
N ARG A 29 0.60 24.58 0.49
CA ARG A 29 2.03 24.48 0.80
C ARG A 29 2.19 23.92 2.21
N LEU A 30 3.00 22.86 2.34
CA LEU A 30 3.33 22.26 3.61
C LEU A 30 4.48 23.04 4.30
N GLY A 31 4.41 23.13 5.62
CA GLY A 31 5.38 23.83 6.45
C GLY A 31 5.33 23.29 7.88
N ILE A 32 5.67 24.16 8.84
CA ILE A 32 5.69 23.79 10.27
C ILE A 32 4.30 23.66 10.90
N GLN A 33 3.27 24.16 10.21
CA GLN A 33 1.89 24.08 10.68
C GLN A 33 1.27 22.75 10.26
N MET A 34 0.60 22.06 11.18
CA MET A 34 -0.14 20.85 10.91
C MET A 34 -1.35 21.14 10.02
N LYS A 35 -1.44 20.49 8.88
CA LYS A 35 -2.54 20.62 7.90
C LYS A 35 -3.19 19.26 7.55
N ALA A 36 -2.62 18.15 8.05
CA ALA A 36 -3.17 16.83 7.85
C ALA A 36 -4.40 16.59 8.72
N VAL A 37 -5.34 15.79 8.23
CA VAL A 37 -6.56 15.39 8.94
C VAL A 37 -6.48 13.97 9.53
N GLY A 38 -5.39 13.28 9.27
CA GLY A 38 -5.09 11.92 9.68
C GLY A 38 -4.04 11.31 8.78
N GLU A 39 -3.86 10.02 8.86
CA GLU A 39 -2.87 9.28 8.08
C GLU A 39 -3.38 7.91 7.64
N VAL A 40 -2.84 7.43 6.53
CA VAL A 40 -2.99 6.03 6.10
C VAL A 40 -1.77 5.23 6.51
N MET A 41 -1.94 3.92 6.67
CA MET A 41 -0.86 2.99 6.95
C MET A 41 -0.82 1.89 5.89
N GLY A 42 0.32 1.76 5.21
CA GLY A 42 0.63 0.64 4.32
C GLY A 42 1.65 -0.28 4.98
N ILE A 43 1.42 -1.59 4.95
CA ILE A 43 2.32 -2.62 5.46
C ILE A 43 2.71 -3.54 4.31
N GLY A 44 4.00 -3.85 4.20
CA GLY A 44 4.53 -4.74 3.16
C GLY A 44 5.85 -5.38 3.57
N ARG A 45 6.37 -6.28 2.75
CA ARG A 45 7.68 -6.90 2.92
C ARG A 45 8.83 -5.99 2.49
N SER A 46 8.53 -4.96 1.69
CA SER A 46 9.48 -3.97 1.23
C SER A 46 8.93 -2.55 1.38
N PHE A 47 9.83 -1.57 1.37
CA PHE A 47 9.44 -0.16 1.37
C PHE A 47 8.55 0.18 0.16
N GLN A 48 8.89 -0.34 -1.02
CA GLN A 48 8.16 -0.10 -2.27
C GLN A 48 6.72 -0.61 -2.17
N GLU A 49 6.53 -1.83 -1.67
CA GLU A 49 5.20 -2.40 -1.45
C GLU A 49 4.39 -1.57 -0.45
N ALA A 50 4.97 -1.26 0.70
CA ALA A 50 4.32 -0.48 1.74
C ALA A 50 3.95 0.93 1.25
N LEU A 51 4.83 1.57 0.47
CA LEU A 51 4.61 2.89 -0.12
C LEU A 51 3.45 2.89 -1.13
N HIS A 52 3.40 1.90 -2.02
CA HIS A 52 2.31 1.77 -3.00
C HIS A 52 0.96 1.52 -2.31
N LYS A 53 0.91 0.63 -1.30
CA LYS A 53 -0.30 0.38 -0.51
C LYS A 53 -0.77 1.63 0.23
N ALA A 54 0.15 2.37 0.85
CA ALA A 54 -0.19 3.63 1.52
C ALA A 54 -0.74 4.66 0.51
N ALA A 55 -0.13 4.79 -0.68
CA ALA A 55 -0.62 5.70 -1.72
C ALA A 55 -2.03 5.31 -2.22
N GLN A 56 -2.31 4.01 -2.38
CA GLN A 56 -3.65 3.50 -2.72
C GLN A 56 -4.69 3.82 -1.65
N SER A 57 -4.29 3.74 -0.38
CA SER A 57 -5.16 3.95 0.78
C SER A 57 -5.53 5.41 1.04
N LEU A 58 -4.90 6.39 0.36
CA LEU A 58 -5.20 7.82 0.53
C LEU A 58 -6.60 8.22 0.06
N GLU A 59 -7.32 7.36 -0.67
CA GLU A 59 -8.67 7.63 -1.22
C GLU A 59 -8.75 8.90 -2.09
N ILE A 60 -7.67 9.21 -2.80
CA ILE A 60 -7.58 10.35 -3.73
C ILE A 60 -7.74 9.92 -5.19
N LYS A 61 -8.31 8.73 -5.42
CA LYS A 61 -8.51 8.12 -6.74
C LYS A 61 -7.20 7.81 -7.49
N ARG A 62 -6.09 7.61 -6.76
CA ARG A 62 -4.83 7.09 -7.28
C ARG A 62 -4.75 5.58 -7.01
N ASN A 63 -4.12 4.85 -7.93
CA ASN A 63 -3.96 3.40 -7.82
C ASN A 63 -2.56 3.01 -7.30
N GLY A 64 -1.76 3.97 -6.90
CA GLY A 64 -0.39 3.89 -6.46
C GLY A 64 0.31 5.21 -6.73
N LEU A 65 1.64 5.25 -6.82
CA LEU A 65 2.39 6.48 -7.12
C LEU A 65 2.22 6.95 -8.56
N GLY A 66 2.07 6.03 -9.50
CA GLY A 66 1.92 6.32 -10.94
C GLY A 66 1.21 5.18 -11.67
N ALA A 67 1.41 5.08 -12.98
CA ALA A 67 0.80 4.07 -13.87
C ALA A 67 -0.74 4.08 -13.83
N ASP A 68 -1.36 5.26 -13.72
CA ASP A 68 -2.81 5.43 -13.63
C ASP A 68 -3.37 6.51 -14.59
N GLY A 69 -2.54 6.99 -15.50
CA GLY A 69 -2.88 8.01 -16.49
C GLY A 69 -3.08 9.43 -15.92
N ARG A 70 -2.63 9.67 -14.68
CA ARG A 70 -2.80 10.96 -13.97
C ARG A 70 -1.49 11.70 -13.72
N GLY A 71 -0.38 11.19 -14.28
CA GLY A 71 0.93 11.81 -14.15
C GLY A 71 1.01 13.16 -14.89
N LEU A 72 1.89 14.02 -14.40
CA LEU A 72 2.25 15.26 -15.09
C LEU A 72 3.19 14.94 -16.25
N THR A 73 3.03 15.69 -17.35
CA THR A 73 3.83 15.49 -18.58
C THR A 73 4.58 16.76 -19.02
N ASP A 74 4.43 17.85 -18.27
CA ASP A 74 5.12 19.10 -18.54
C ASP A 74 6.32 19.28 -17.61
N HIS A 75 7.51 19.36 -18.21
CA HIS A 75 8.79 19.43 -17.50
C HIS A 75 8.90 20.62 -16.56
N ASP A 76 8.51 21.82 -17.04
CA ASP A 76 8.66 23.05 -16.25
C ASP A 76 7.67 23.07 -15.07
N THR A 77 6.46 22.56 -15.28
CA THR A 77 5.49 22.36 -14.21
C THR A 77 6.01 21.42 -13.14
N ILE A 78 6.65 20.31 -13.53
CA ILE A 78 7.22 19.35 -12.59
C ILE A 78 8.34 20.00 -11.77
N LEU A 79 9.31 20.67 -12.41
CA LEU A 79 10.40 21.33 -11.71
C LEU A 79 9.87 22.37 -10.71
N HIS A 80 8.90 23.20 -11.14
CA HIS A 80 8.28 24.18 -10.26
C HIS A 80 7.58 23.54 -9.05
N LYS A 81 6.86 22.43 -9.27
CA LYS A 81 6.19 21.71 -8.17
C LYS A 81 7.15 21.01 -7.21
N LEU A 82 8.34 20.59 -7.66
CA LEU A 82 9.37 20.02 -6.79
C LEU A 82 9.96 21.03 -5.81
N GLU A 83 9.97 22.33 -6.14
CA GLU A 83 10.52 23.38 -5.28
C GLU A 83 9.74 23.55 -3.97
N TYR A 84 8.47 23.14 -3.95
CA TYR A 84 7.60 23.34 -2.80
C TYR A 84 7.16 22.01 -2.19
N ALA A 85 7.18 21.93 -0.86
CA ALA A 85 6.54 20.83 -0.15
C ALA A 85 5.02 20.94 -0.29
N SER A 86 4.41 19.99 -0.99
CA SER A 86 2.97 19.92 -1.24
C SER A 86 2.44 18.51 -0.99
N SER A 87 1.12 18.38 -0.87
CA SER A 87 0.46 17.08 -0.64
C SER A 87 0.64 16.09 -1.80
N ASP A 88 0.92 16.57 -3.01
CA ASP A 88 1.15 15.76 -4.21
C ASP A 88 2.63 15.50 -4.52
N ARG A 89 3.55 15.97 -3.68
CA ARG A 89 5.00 15.92 -3.93
C ARG A 89 5.54 14.52 -4.26
N LEU A 90 5.04 13.47 -3.60
CA LEU A 90 5.46 12.10 -3.89
C LEU A 90 5.12 11.67 -5.32
N PHE A 91 3.94 12.04 -5.80
CA PHE A 91 3.50 11.78 -7.16
C PHE A 91 4.32 12.58 -8.18
N VAL A 92 4.60 13.85 -7.86
CA VAL A 92 5.45 14.73 -8.71
C VAL A 92 6.87 14.19 -8.81
N ILE A 93 7.45 13.63 -7.74
CA ILE A 93 8.77 12.96 -7.78
C ILE A 93 8.74 11.75 -8.70
N TYR A 94 7.70 10.93 -8.63
CA TYR A 94 7.53 9.79 -9.52
C TYR A 94 7.45 10.23 -10.99
N ASP A 95 6.64 11.25 -11.29
CA ASP A 95 6.51 11.81 -12.64
C ASP A 95 7.83 12.40 -13.15
N ALA A 96 8.60 13.08 -12.27
CA ALA A 96 9.92 13.62 -12.58
C ALA A 96 10.91 12.51 -13.01
N ILE A 97 10.91 11.40 -12.28
CA ILE A 97 11.76 10.24 -12.58
C ILE A 97 11.33 9.62 -13.92
N GLN A 98 10.03 9.45 -14.15
CA GLN A 98 9.50 8.93 -15.42
C GLN A 98 9.87 9.81 -16.63
N MET A 99 9.99 11.12 -16.44
CA MET A 99 10.48 12.05 -17.46
C MET A 99 12.00 12.04 -17.65
N GLY A 100 12.73 11.25 -16.87
CA GLY A 100 14.19 11.16 -16.95
C GLY A 100 14.93 12.32 -16.28
N ILE A 101 14.29 13.08 -15.38
CA ILE A 101 14.98 14.09 -14.57
C ILE A 101 15.97 13.38 -13.64
N PRO A 102 17.26 13.73 -13.65
CA PRO A 102 18.27 13.03 -12.85
C PRO A 102 17.94 13.08 -11.35
N LEU A 103 18.11 11.95 -10.65
CA LEU A 103 17.87 11.88 -9.20
C LEU A 103 18.66 12.93 -8.42
N ARG A 104 19.87 13.29 -8.90
CA ARG A 104 20.68 14.34 -8.28
C ARG A 104 19.98 15.69 -8.32
N THR A 105 19.34 16.04 -9.44
CA THR A 105 18.55 17.26 -9.58
C THR A 105 17.36 17.26 -8.62
N ILE A 106 16.63 16.13 -8.54
CA ILE A 106 15.49 15.97 -7.61
C ILE A 106 15.97 16.12 -6.16
N TYR A 107 17.08 15.48 -5.79
CA TYR A 107 17.71 15.63 -4.48
C TYR A 107 18.10 17.09 -4.17
N ASP A 108 18.75 17.76 -5.13
CA ASP A 108 19.22 19.14 -4.91
C ASP A 108 18.07 20.11 -4.69
N ILE A 109 16.92 19.89 -5.31
CA ILE A 109 15.71 20.68 -5.12
C ILE A 109 14.96 20.29 -3.83
N THR A 110 14.71 18.99 -3.62
CA THR A 110 13.80 18.51 -2.58
C THR A 110 14.45 18.24 -1.24
N LYS A 111 15.76 17.96 -1.25
CA LYS A 111 16.54 17.44 -0.11
C LYS A 111 16.03 16.11 0.45
N ILE A 112 15.22 15.39 -0.31
CA ILE A 112 14.81 14.02 0.06
C ILE A 112 16.00 13.09 -0.14
N ASP A 113 16.25 12.24 0.87
CA ASP A 113 17.38 11.33 0.85
C ASP A 113 17.42 10.48 -0.42
N MET A 114 18.61 10.27 -0.95
CA MET A 114 18.85 9.55 -2.19
C MET A 114 18.34 8.10 -2.14
N TRP A 115 18.32 7.50 -0.96
CA TRP A 115 17.79 6.14 -0.78
C TRP A 115 16.31 6.08 -1.19
N PHE A 116 15.48 7.00 -0.70
CA PHE A 116 14.06 7.04 -1.08
C PHE A 116 13.86 7.31 -2.58
N LEU A 117 14.67 8.18 -3.15
CA LEU A 117 14.60 8.49 -4.58
C LEU A 117 14.94 7.27 -5.44
N LYS A 118 15.93 6.46 -5.03
CA LYS A 118 16.29 5.21 -5.72
C LYS A 118 15.18 4.14 -5.61
N GLU A 119 14.52 4.04 -4.47
CA GLU A 119 13.37 3.13 -4.30
C GLU A 119 12.21 3.50 -5.24
N ILE A 120 11.96 4.81 -5.42
CA ILE A 120 10.94 5.29 -6.35
C ILE A 120 11.41 5.11 -7.82
N GLU A 121 12.71 5.30 -8.11
CA GLU A 121 13.27 5.06 -9.44
C GLU A 121 13.11 3.60 -9.87
N ASP A 122 13.28 2.65 -8.96
CA ASP A 122 13.10 1.23 -9.26
C ASP A 122 11.63 0.88 -9.53
N LEU A 123 10.67 1.54 -8.87
CA LEU A 123 9.26 1.45 -9.25
C LEU A 123 9.01 1.99 -10.67
N ALA A 124 9.60 3.13 -11.00
CA ALA A 124 9.50 3.74 -12.32
C ALA A 124 10.11 2.85 -13.42
N ARG A 125 11.22 2.15 -13.11
CA ARG A 125 11.83 1.15 -13.99
C ARG A 125 10.88 -0.01 -14.28
N VAL A 126 10.23 -0.57 -13.25
CA VAL A 126 9.27 -1.67 -13.41
C VAL A 126 8.10 -1.24 -14.28
N GLN A 127 7.55 -0.04 -14.10
CA GLN A 127 6.54 0.52 -14.99
C GLN A 127 7.03 0.52 -16.43
N SER A 128 8.21 1.12 -16.68
CA SER A 128 8.76 1.24 -18.02
C SER A 128 9.03 -0.12 -18.70
N GLU A 129 9.36 -1.15 -17.91
CA GLU A 129 9.49 -2.51 -18.46
C GLU A 129 8.12 -3.11 -18.83
N ILE A 130 7.11 -2.97 -17.98
CA ILE A 130 5.76 -3.48 -18.24
C ILE A 130 5.15 -2.82 -19.49
N GLU A 131 5.34 -1.52 -19.67
CA GLU A 131 4.80 -0.75 -20.81
C GLU A 131 5.35 -1.19 -22.17
N LYS A 132 6.45 -1.97 -22.20
CA LYS A 132 6.97 -2.59 -23.45
C LYS A 132 6.16 -3.81 -23.92
N HIS A 133 5.23 -4.27 -23.10
CA HIS A 133 4.44 -5.47 -23.32
C HIS A 133 2.94 -5.17 -23.48
N ASN A 134 2.24 -6.10 -24.11
CA ASN A 134 0.79 -6.24 -23.95
C ASN A 134 0.51 -7.39 -22.97
N LEU A 135 -0.76 -7.57 -22.59
CA LEU A 135 -1.11 -8.60 -21.62
C LEU A 135 -0.62 -10.00 -22.03
N ASN A 136 -0.69 -10.37 -23.30
CA ASN A 136 -0.29 -11.71 -23.75
C ASN A 136 1.22 -11.93 -23.65
N SER A 137 2.02 -10.92 -24.01
CA SER A 137 3.49 -10.99 -24.00
C SER A 137 4.13 -10.68 -22.64
N LEU A 138 3.34 -10.23 -21.65
CA LEU A 138 3.86 -9.85 -20.33
C LEU A 138 4.40 -11.09 -19.59
N PRO A 139 5.73 -11.14 -19.27
CA PRO A 139 6.35 -12.29 -18.61
C PRO A 139 5.83 -12.49 -17.17
N LYS A 140 5.81 -13.77 -16.75
CA LYS A 140 5.42 -14.15 -15.37
C LYS A 140 6.29 -13.43 -14.34
N GLU A 141 7.59 -13.42 -14.54
CA GLU A 141 8.59 -12.87 -13.64
C GLU A 141 8.36 -11.36 -13.43
N LEU A 142 7.98 -10.64 -14.48
CA LEU A 142 7.71 -9.21 -14.40
C LEU A 142 6.38 -8.91 -13.69
N ILE A 143 5.35 -9.76 -13.89
CA ILE A 143 4.11 -9.68 -13.10
C ILE A 143 4.42 -9.92 -11.63
N GLN A 144 5.19 -10.95 -11.32
CA GLN A 144 5.58 -11.30 -9.95
C GLN A 144 6.34 -10.15 -9.30
N GLU A 145 7.35 -9.60 -9.96
CA GLU A 145 8.12 -8.44 -9.47
C GLU A 145 7.20 -7.25 -9.19
N ALA A 146 6.32 -6.91 -10.13
CA ALA A 146 5.38 -5.82 -9.96
C ALA A 146 4.44 -6.02 -8.75
N LYS A 147 3.92 -7.24 -8.57
CA LYS A 147 3.05 -7.56 -7.43
C LYS A 147 3.80 -7.46 -6.11
N MET A 148 5.02 -7.96 -6.02
CA MET A 148 5.87 -7.85 -4.83
C MET A 148 6.22 -6.38 -4.49
N LYS A 149 6.27 -5.51 -5.49
CA LYS A 149 6.48 -4.05 -5.31
C LYS A 149 5.19 -3.25 -5.11
N GLY A 150 4.05 -3.93 -4.96
CA GLY A 150 2.78 -3.32 -4.59
C GLY A 150 1.97 -2.73 -5.75
N PHE A 151 2.33 -2.98 -7.00
CA PHE A 151 1.48 -2.57 -8.14
C PHE A 151 0.13 -3.26 -8.09
N ALA A 152 -0.96 -2.47 -8.15
CA ALA A 152 -2.31 -2.99 -8.25
C ALA A 152 -2.55 -3.64 -9.63
N ASP A 153 -3.45 -4.63 -9.69
CA ASP A 153 -3.85 -5.23 -10.98
C ASP A 153 -4.38 -4.16 -11.95
N ARG A 154 -5.06 -3.13 -11.42
CA ARG A 154 -5.52 -1.96 -12.19
C ARG A 154 -4.38 -1.13 -12.79
N GLN A 155 -3.25 -0.96 -12.10
CA GLN A 155 -2.08 -0.27 -12.65
C GLN A 155 -1.46 -1.09 -13.78
N ILE A 156 -1.29 -2.39 -13.58
CA ILE A 156 -0.77 -3.29 -14.63
C ILE A 156 -1.70 -3.26 -15.85
N ALA A 157 -3.01 -3.34 -15.62
CA ALA A 157 -4.02 -3.27 -16.68
C ALA A 157 -3.92 -1.97 -17.50
N HIS A 158 -3.73 -0.83 -16.82
CA HIS A 158 -3.53 0.46 -17.48
C HIS A 158 -2.28 0.45 -18.37
N MET A 159 -1.15 -0.05 -17.86
CA MET A 159 0.13 -0.10 -18.59
C MET A 159 0.07 -0.98 -19.84
N VAL A 160 -0.64 -2.11 -19.79
CA VAL A 160 -0.75 -3.06 -20.91
C VAL A 160 -2.02 -2.89 -21.74
N ASN A 161 -2.81 -1.86 -21.47
CA ASN A 161 -4.10 -1.57 -22.13
C ASN A 161 -5.06 -2.78 -22.10
N ALA A 162 -5.31 -3.32 -20.90
CA ALA A 162 -6.18 -4.45 -20.63
C ALA A 162 -7.21 -4.11 -19.54
N LEU A 163 -8.11 -5.04 -19.25
CA LEU A 163 -9.01 -4.94 -18.10
C LEU A 163 -8.33 -5.46 -16.82
N GLU A 164 -8.67 -4.89 -15.68
CA GLU A 164 -8.19 -5.34 -14.38
C GLU A 164 -8.48 -6.83 -14.13
N SER A 165 -9.68 -7.29 -14.53
CA SER A 165 -10.09 -8.69 -14.44
C SER A 165 -9.23 -9.64 -15.28
N GLU A 166 -8.76 -9.19 -16.45
CA GLU A 166 -7.89 -10.00 -17.30
C GLU A 166 -6.50 -10.15 -16.69
N VAL A 167 -5.96 -9.09 -16.10
CA VAL A 167 -4.69 -9.15 -15.33
C VAL A 167 -4.83 -10.07 -14.13
N HIS A 168 -5.94 -9.95 -13.39
CA HIS A 168 -6.23 -10.83 -12.26
C HIS A 168 -6.26 -12.30 -12.67
N THR A 169 -7.00 -12.63 -13.73
CA THR A 169 -7.09 -14.00 -14.25
C THR A 169 -5.70 -14.51 -14.66
N LYS A 170 -4.96 -13.74 -15.48
CA LYS A 170 -3.62 -14.13 -15.93
C LYS A 170 -2.67 -14.42 -14.78
N ARG A 171 -2.59 -13.52 -13.76
CA ARG A 171 -1.67 -13.76 -12.64
C ARG A 171 -2.07 -14.98 -11.80
N THR A 172 -3.39 -15.20 -11.62
CA THR A 172 -3.91 -16.36 -10.87
C THR A 172 -3.60 -17.66 -11.59
N ASP A 173 -3.80 -17.72 -12.91
CA ASP A 173 -3.46 -18.87 -13.75
C ASP A 173 -1.95 -19.18 -13.73
N LEU A 174 -1.12 -18.14 -13.56
CA LEU A 174 0.34 -18.29 -13.40
C LEU A 174 0.76 -18.67 -11.97
N GLY A 175 -0.19 -18.83 -11.05
CA GLY A 175 0.07 -19.15 -9.65
C GLY A 175 0.58 -17.97 -8.81
N ILE A 176 0.43 -16.72 -9.29
CA ILE A 176 0.81 -15.51 -8.55
C ILE A 176 -0.36 -15.11 -7.66
N ASN A 177 -0.39 -15.65 -6.45
CA ASN A 177 -1.45 -15.45 -5.49
C ASN A 177 -0.97 -14.65 -4.28
N ARG A 178 -1.93 -13.97 -3.67
CA ARG A 178 -1.72 -13.25 -2.42
C ARG A 178 -1.61 -14.22 -1.26
N VAL A 179 -0.73 -13.91 -0.32
CA VAL A 179 -0.63 -14.57 0.99
C VAL A 179 -0.84 -13.55 2.11
N TRP A 180 -1.11 -14.04 3.29
CA TRP A 180 -1.31 -13.24 4.49
C TRP A 180 -0.19 -13.52 5.47
N LYS A 181 0.38 -12.46 6.03
CA LYS A 181 1.43 -12.51 7.02
C LYS A 181 0.96 -11.88 8.31
N LEU A 182 1.33 -12.48 9.43
CA LEU A 182 1.07 -11.92 10.76
C LEU A 182 1.94 -10.69 10.98
N VAL A 183 1.36 -9.63 11.55
CA VAL A 183 2.15 -8.50 12.03
C VAL A 183 2.80 -8.89 13.35
N ASP A 184 4.12 -9.11 13.32
CA ASP A 184 4.88 -9.38 14.54
C ASP A 184 5.02 -8.10 15.38
N THR A 185 4.12 -7.93 16.34
CA THR A 185 4.11 -6.79 17.27
C THR A 185 5.19 -6.88 18.35
N CYS A 186 5.90 -8.00 18.41
CA CYS A 186 6.91 -8.28 19.44
C CYS A 186 8.35 -8.29 18.90
N ALA A 187 8.54 -7.99 17.60
CA ALA A 187 9.84 -7.92 16.94
C ALA A 187 10.71 -9.19 17.15
N ALA A 188 10.08 -10.37 17.09
CA ALA A 188 10.65 -11.69 17.32
C ALA A 188 11.19 -11.93 18.75
N GLU A 189 10.99 -11.01 19.71
CA GLU A 189 11.35 -11.24 21.11
C GLU A 189 10.44 -12.30 21.76
N PHE A 190 9.14 -12.25 21.41
CA PHE A 190 8.12 -13.23 21.81
C PHE A 190 7.21 -13.55 20.65
N PRO A 191 6.56 -14.72 20.59
CA PRO A 191 5.54 -15.01 19.60
C PRO A 191 4.41 -13.98 19.67
N ALA A 192 4.08 -13.33 18.53
CA ALA A 192 2.95 -12.43 18.45
C ALA A 192 1.64 -13.21 18.61
N GLN A 193 0.71 -12.65 19.37
CA GLN A 193 -0.60 -13.26 19.66
C GLN A 193 -1.76 -12.43 19.12
N THR A 194 -1.50 -11.18 18.71
CA THR A 194 -2.51 -10.29 18.17
C THR A 194 -2.86 -10.70 16.73
N PRO A 195 -4.16 -10.83 16.37
CA PRO A 195 -4.60 -11.31 15.06
C PRO A 195 -4.55 -10.20 14.00
N TYR A 196 -3.41 -9.52 13.88
CA TYR A 196 -3.18 -8.52 12.84
C TYR A 196 -2.46 -9.14 11.67
N TYR A 197 -3.04 -8.99 10.47
CA TYR A 197 -2.49 -9.51 9.24
C TYR A 197 -2.35 -8.42 8.19
N TYR A 198 -1.36 -8.58 7.33
CA TYR A 198 -1.26 -7.85 6.08
C TYR A 198 -1.12 -8.82 4.91
N SER A 199 -1.62 -8.43 3.75
CA SER A 199 -1.50 -9.27 2.55
C SER A 199 -0.27 -8.87 1.75
N THR A 200 0.43 -9.85 1.17
CA THR A 200 1.60 -9.61 0.32
C THR A 200 1.66 -10.61 -0.83
N PHE A 201 2.64 -10.42 -1.72
CA PHE A 201 3.02 -11.38 -2.74
C PHE A 201 4.48 -11.76 -2.52
N GLU A 202 4.76 -13.05 -2.50
CA GLU A 202 6.10 -13.58 -2.24
C GLU A 202 6.56 -14.53 -3.35
N MET A 203 7.87 -14.72 -3.43
CA MET A 203 8.44 -15.81 -4.23
C MET A 203 8.34 -17.11 -3.43
N PRO A 204 8.08 -18.24 -4.12
CA PRO A 204 8.22 -19.53 -3.48
C PRO A 204 9.65 -19.69 -2.90
N HIS A 205 9.75 -20.26 -1.73
CA HIS A 205 11.01 -20.70 -1.15
C HIS A 205 11.04 -22.23 -1.04
N THR A 206 12.22 -22.78 -1.10
CA THR A 206 12.41 -24.23 -0.96
C THR A 206 12.62 -24.55 0.51
N THR A 207 11.77 -25.39 1.07
CA THR A 207 11.93 -25.90 2.45
C THR A 207 13.15 -26.81 2.56
N VAL A 208 13.55 -27.14 3.80
CA VAL A 208 14.65 -28.07 4.08
C VAL A 208 14.42 -29.44 3.41
N ASP A 209 13.17 -29.85 3.27
CA ASP A 209 12.75 -31.10 2.63
C ASP A 209 12.66 -31.01 1.10
N GLY A 210 13.05 -29.89 0.50
CA GLY A 210 13.06 -29.67 -0.95
C GLY A 210 11.70 -29.35 -1.56
N VAL A 211 10.70 -29.00 -0.76
CA VAL A 211 9.36 -28.60 -1.24
C VAL A 211 9.33 -27.11 -1.50
N GLU A 212 8.91 -26.70 -2.70
CA GLU A 212 8.60 -25.28 -2.97
C GLU A 212 7.27 -24.91 -2.36
N MET A 213 7.26 -23.87 -1.53
CA MET A 213 6.06 -23.34 -0.94
C MET A 213 6.10 -21.83 -0.77
N ILE A 214 4.92 -21.21 -0.74
CA ILE A 214 4.72 -19.84 -0.28
C ILE A 214 3.97 -19.94 1.05
N GLU A 215 4.58 -19.45 2.11
CA GLU A 215 4.01 -19.52 3.44
C GLU A 215 2.85 -18.53 3.59
N ASN A 216 1.70 -19.05 4.02
CA ASN A 216 0.53 -18.27 4.39
C ASN A 216 0.28 -18.47 5.90
N GLU A 217 0.38 -17.38 6.67
CA GLU A 217 0.29 -17.43 8.13
C GLU A 217 -1.14 -17.26 8.65
N SER A 218 -2.11 -17.02 7.76
CA SER A 218 -3.51 -16.91 8.18
C SER A 218 -4.07 -18.28 8.61
N VAL A 219 -4.72 -18.30 9.76
CA VAL A 219 -5.42 -19.47 10.27
C VAL A 219 -6.86 -19.42 9.79
N VAL A 220 -7.19 -20.30 8.83
CA VAL A 220 -8.53 -20.37 8.26
C VAL A 220 -9.36 -21.41 9.04
N THR A 221 -10.50 -21.00 9.55
CA THR A 221 -11.47 -21.88 10.22
C THR A 221 -12.57 -22.31 9.28
N GLU A 222 -13.37 -23.33 9.69
CA GLU A 222 -14.57 -23.77 8.95
C GLU A 222 -15.83 -22.93 9.26
N ARG A 223 -15.74 -21.94 10.15
CA ARG A 223 -16.86 -21.06 10.48
C ARG A 223 -17.23 -20.18 9.28
N GLU A 224 -18.51 -19.86 9.15
CA GLU A 224 -18.96 -18.84 8.21
C GLU A 224 -18.41 -17.47 8.61
N LYS A 225 -18.00 -16.66 7.62
CA LYS A 225 -17.26 -15.44 7.85
C LYS A 225 -17.99 -14.22 7.31
N ILE A 226 -17.91 -13.14 8.08
CA ILE A 226 -18.33 -11.80 7.64
C ILE A 226 -17.12 -10.88 7.62
N VAL A 227 -16.86 -10.28 6.45
CA VAL A 227 -15.80 -9.27 6.30
C VAL A 227 -16.42 -7.88 6.39
N VAL A 228 -15.95 -7.07 7.34
CA VAL A 228 -16.35 -5.67 7.50
C VAL A 228 -15.26 -4.78 6.88
N LEU A 229 -15.66 -3.99 5.89
CA LEU A 229 -14.75 -3.03 5.23
C LEU A 229 -14.89 -1.66 5.88
N GLY A 230 -13.82 -1.18 6.51
CA GLY A 230 -13.77 0.08 7.25
C GLY A 230 -13.63 1.33 6.38
N SER A 231 -13.65 1.22 5.05
CA SER A 231 -13.68 2.37 4.14
C SER A 231 -15.09 2.98 4.04
N GLY A 232 -15.20 4.18 3.48
CA GLY A 232 -16.48 4.89 3.41
C GLY A 232 -16.74 5.75 4.63
N PRO A 233 -17.67 5.43 5.53
CA PRO A 233 -17.95 6.27 6.70
C PRO A 233 -16.77 6.36 7.68
N ASN A 234 -15.89 5.37 7.68
CA ASN A 234 -14.75 5.28 8.59
C ASN A 234 -13.41 5.60 7.91
N ARG A 235 -13.43 6.44 6.89
CA ARG A 235 -12.22 6.86 6.18
C ARG A 235 -11.40 7.89 6.99
N ILE A 236 -10.17 8.08 6.59
CA ILE A 236 -9.24 9.06 7.16
C ILE A 236 -9.88 10.47 7.18
N GLY A 237 -9.78 11.15 8.32
CA GLY A 237 -10.31 12.50 8.56
C GLY A 237 -11.77 12.55 8.98
N GLN A 238 -12.37 11.40 9.27
CA GLN A 238 -13.66 11.30 9.97
C GLN A 238 -13.40 10.94 11.42
N GLY A 239 -14.29 11.38 12.33
CA GLY A 239 -14.15 11.13 13.75
C GLY A 239 -14.50 9.68 14.12
N ILE A 240 -14.16 9.32 15.36
CA ILE A 240 -14.40 7.99 15.91
C ILE A 240 -15.90 7.59 15.92
N GLU A 241 -16.80 8.55 15.92
CA GLU A 241 -18.25 8.33 15.83
C GLU A 241 -18.69 7.58 14.57
N PHE A 242 -17.90 7.66 13.49
CA PHE A 242 -18.17 6.91 12.27
C PHE A 242 -17.69 5.45 12.35
N ASP A 243 -16.79 5.16 13.29
CA ASP A 243 -16.32 3.79 13.54
C ASP A 243 -17.33 2.97 14.34
N TYR A 244 -18.25 3.63 15.04
CA TYR A 244 -19.32 3.00 15.81
C TYR A 244 -20.11 1.96 14.99
N SER A 245 -20.45 2.26 13.74
CA SER A 245 -21.19 1.34 12.89
C SER A 245 -20.37 0.09 12.51
N CYS A 246 -19.05 0.23 12.34
CA CYS A 246 -18.15 -0.90 12.07
C CYS A 246 -18.07 -1.81 13.30
N VAL A 247 -17.84 -1.24 14.48
CA VAL A 247 -17.78 -1.99 15.75
C VAL A 247 -19.07 -2.76 16.00
N HIS A 248 -20.22 -2.07 15.91
CA HIS A 248 -21.53 -2.72 16.12
C HIS A 248 -21.88 -3.75 15.02
N GLY A 249 -21.44 -3.55 13.79
CA GLY A 249 -21.56 -4.54 12.73
C GLY A 249 -20.78 -5.81 13.03
N VAL A 250 -19.55 -5.66 13.53
CA VAL A 250 -18.72 -6.80 13.98
C VAL A 250 -19.37 -7.52 15.16
N LEU A 251 -19.78 -6.79 16.20
CA LEU A 251 -20.38 -7.38 17.39
C LEU A 251 -21.68 -8.13 17.07
N ALA A 252 -22.56 -7.55 16.24
CA ALA A 252 -23.80 -8.21 15.82
C ALA A 252 -23.53 -9.50 15.02
N ALA A 253 -22.53 -9.48 14.13
CA ALA A 253 -22.14 -10.67 13.38
C ALA A 253 -21.61 -11.79 14.30
N ARG A 254 -20.81 -11.43 15.31
CA ARG A 254 -20.31 -12.39 16.33
C ARG A 254 -21.44 -12.97 17.18
N GLU A 255 -22.42 -12.15 17.58
CA GLU A 255 -23.60 -12.61 18.32
C GLU A 255 -24.43 -13.64 17.51
N GLU A 256 -24.49 -13.51 16.19
CA GLU A 256 -25.11 -14.46 15.28
C GLU A 256 -24.23 -15.69 14.96
N GLY A 257 -23.03 -15.78 15.53
CA GLY A 257 -22.14 -16.94 15.42
C GLY A 257 -21.16 -16.91 14.25
N TYR A 258 -21.07 -15.82 13.51
CA TYR A 258 -20.10 -15.66 12.44
C TYR A 258 -18.70 -15.36 12.99
N GLU A 259 -17.69 -15.80 12.25
CA GLU A 259 -16.31 -15.30 12.40
C GLU A 259 -16.19 -13.96 11.69
N THR A 260 -15.59 -12.97 12.34
CA THR A 260 -15.54 -11.61 11.82
C THR A 260 -14.13 -11.22 11.42
N ILE A 261 -14.00 -10.56 10.27
CA ILE A 261 -12.74 -10.06 9.76
C ILE A 261 -12.91 -8.56 9.49
N MET A 262 -12.12 -7.73 10.16
CA MET A 262 -12.10 -6.29 9.94
C MET A 262 -10.96 -5.90 9.00
N ILE A 263 -11.25 -5.14 7.95
CA ILE A 263 -10.25 -4.59 7.03
C ILE A 263 -10.36 -3.06 7.04
N ASN A 264 -9.29 -2.37 7.45
CA ASN A 264 -9.20 -0.92 7.42
C ASN A 264 -7.77 -0.47 7.12
N CYS A 265 -7.63 0.67 6.44
CA CYS A 265 -6.35 1.35 6.20
C CYS A 265 -6.11 2.51 7.19
N ASN A 266 -7.10 2.85 8.01
CA ASN A 266 -6.99 3.87 9.04
C ASN A 266 -6.53 3.24 10.35
N PRO A 267 -5.31 3.55 10.85
CA PRO A 267 -4.80 2.96 12.09
C PRO A 267 -5.43 3.54 13.37
N GLU A 268 -6.24 4.58 13.24
CA GLU A 268 -6.82 5.33 14.36
C GLU A 268 -8.31 4.97 14.56
N THR A 269 -8.65 3.68 14.53
CA THR A 269 -10.03 3.21 14.66
C THR A 269 -10.17 2.16 15.75
N VAL A 270 -11.28 2.16 16.48
CA VAL A 270 -11.60 1.17 17.51
C VAL A 270 -11.97 -0.17 16.89
N SER A 271 -12.57 -0.17 15.70
CA SER A 271 -12.93 -1.40 14.99
C SER A 271 -11.71 -2.27 14.62
N THR A 272 -10.52 -1.70 14.60
CA THR A 272 -9.25 -2.42 14.38
C THR A 272 -8.52 -2.78 15.66
N ASP A 273 -9.10 -2.56 16.82
CA ASP A 273 -8.55 -3.06 18.08
C ASP A 273 -8.59 -4.59 18.10
N PHE A 274 -7.54 -5.21 18.67
CA PHE A 274 -7.29 -6.66 18.58
C PHE A 274 -8.39 -7.53 19.21
N ASP A 275 -9.27 -6.97 20.03
CA ASP A 275 -10.36 -7.66 20.70
C ASP A 275 -11.75 -7.39 20.07
N THR A 276 -11.80 -6.57 19.04
CA THR A 276 -13.07 -6.23 18.37
C THR A 276 -13.50 -7.31 17.39
N ALA A 277 -12.66 -7.74 16.47
CA ALA A 277 -12.91 -8.80 15.50
C ALA A 277 -12.10 -10.07 15.81
N ASP A 278 -12.53 -11.24 15.26
CA ASP A 278 -11.82 -12.50 15.42
C ASP A 278 -10.49 -12.50 14.67
#